data_4fcb56232b2f68c1093f09dda0783b79
#
_entry.id   4fcb56232b2f68c1093f09dda0783b79
#
_cell.length_a   1.000
_cell.length_b   1.000
_cell.length_c   1.000
_cell.angle_alpha   90.00
_cell.angle_beta   90.00
_cell.angle_gamma   90.00
#
_symmetry.space_group_name_H-M   'P 1'
#
loop_
_entity.id
_entity.type
_entity.pdbx_description
1 polymer ?
#
loop_
_entity_poly.entity_id
_entity_poly.type
_entity_poly.pdbx_seq_one_letter_code
_entity_poly.pdbx_strand_id
1 'polypeptide(L)'
;MKRAILIIALAASPVFADEVYLKGGGRFSGEIVEQTEDSVTVDIGGGYLTAPMSKVVRIEEGASPLAEYRERAASIPPGDAEAWRELARWATSKTLSTQAWEAYTQVVAILPDDDEANRALGRVLLNGRWVTEEESYRARGYVEFENQWMTPAERKAILAERQAQEQADRQANEAEIRAIQAEIDAEQQREAEALQREATRFDR
;
A
#
# COMPACT_ATOMS: atom_id res chain seq x y z
N MET A 1 -51.23 -0.94 25.52
CA MET A 1 -50.54 -0.30 24.40
C MET A 1 -49.88 -1.40 23.57
N LYS A 2 -50.48 -1.80 22.46
CA LYS A 2 -49.94 -2.85 21.57
C LYS A 2 -48.98 -2.21 20.61
N ARG A 3 -47.67 -2.53 20.71
CA ARG A 3 -46.64 -2.10 19.73
C ARG A 3 -46.79 -2.99 18.51
N ALA A 4 -47.25 -2.43 17.43
CA ALA A 4 -47.22 -3.09 16.13
C ALA A 4 -45.77 -3.06 15.62
N ILE A 5 -45.15 -4.24 15.46
CA ILE A 5 -43.89 -4.42 14.78
C ILE A 5 -44.21 -4.44 13.31
N LEU A 6 -43.88 -3.39 12.59
CA LEU A 6 -43.97 -3.35 11.13
C LEU A 6 -42.77 -4.14 10.57
N ILE A 7 -42.98 -5.36 10.12
CA ILE A 7 -42.00 -6.12 9.36
C ILE A 7 -42.08 -5.58 7.92
N ILE A 8 -41.11 -4.72 7.57
CA ILE A 8 -40.90 -4.32 6.19
C ILE A 8 -40.26 -5.51 5.51
N ALA A 9 -41.02 -6.21 4.66
CA ALA A 9 -40.46 -7.19 3.74
C ALA A 9 -39.51 -6.45 2.78
N LEU A 10 -38.23 -6.75 2.91
CA LEU A 10 -37.19 -6.28 1.98
C LEU A 10 -37.50 -6.95 0.62
N ALA A 11 -38.25 -6.28 -0.22
CA ALA A 11 -38.30 -6.64 -1.64
C ALA A 11 -36.87 -6.40 -2.16
N ALA A 12 -36.25 -7.41 -2.80
CA ALA A 12 -35.04 -7.25 -3.54
C ALA A 12 -35.29 -6.26 -4.68
N SER A 13 -35.08 -4.98 -4.38
CA SER A 13 -35.04 -3.93 -5.39
C SER A 13 -33.75 -4.13 -6.18
N PRO A 14 -33.74 -3.89 -7.51
CA PRO A 14 -32.53 -3.84 -8.27
C PRO A 14 -31.59 -2.84 -7.58
N VAL A 15 -30.39 -3.27 -7.24
CA VAL A 15 -29.39 -2.45 -6.57
C VAL A 15 -28.87 -1.45 -7.60
N PHE A 16 -29.43 -0.25 -7.57
CA PHE A 16 -28.90 0.88 -8.30
C PHE A 16 -27.83 1.50 -7.42
N ALA A 17 -26.67 1.77 -7.96
CA ALA A 17 -25.71 2.54 -7.22
C ALA A 17 -25.82 4.00 -7.63
N ASP A 18 -25.68 4.81 -6.62
CA ASP A 18 -25.95 6.21 -6.66
C ASP A 18 -24.67 7.00 -7.02
N GLU A 19 -24.78 8.01 -7.81
CA GLU A 19 -23.71 9.01 -7.99
C GLU A 19 -23.94 10.17 -7.03
N VAL A 20 -22.97 10.39 -6.16
CA VAL A 20 -22.96 11.52 -5.22
C VAL A 20 -22.06 12.63 -5.77
N TYR A 21 -22.68 13.76 -6.11
CA TYR A 21 -22.00 14.95 -6.61
C TYR A 21 -21.71 15.92 -5.48
N LEU A 22 -20.46 16.39 -5.40
CA LEU A 22 -19.99 17.28 -4.34
C LEU A 22 -19.86 18.74 -4.83
N LYS A 23 -20.03 19.69 -3.92
CA LYS A 23 -19.65 21.08 -4.11
C LYS A 23 -18.15 21.16 -4.41
N GLY A 24 -17.79 21.76 -5.55
CA GLY A 24 -16.41 21.81 -6.01
C GLY A 24 -16.09 20.86 -7.17
N GLY A 25 -17.10 20.11 -7.70
CA GLY A 25 -16.97 19.31 -8.92
C GLY A 25 -16.47 17.88 -8.71
N GLY A 26 -16.23 17.45 -7.48
CA GLY A 26 -15.94 16.04 -7.15
C GLY A 26 -17.19 15.19 -7.26
N ARG A 27 -17.02 13.92 -7.65
CA ARG A 27 -18.08 12.90 -7.59
C ARG A 27 -17.50 11.57 -7.16
N PHE A 28 -18.33 10.74 -6.55
CA PHE A 28 -18.04 9.32 -6.32
C PHE A 28 -19.30 8.50 -6.55
N SER A 29 -19.09 7.28 -7.04
CA SER A 29 -20.15 6.32 -7.37
C SER A 29 -19.99 5.10 -6.48
N GLY A 30 -21.10 4.57 -6.02
CA GLY A 30 -21.13 3.38 -5.19
C GLY A 30 -22.53 3.09 -4.69
N GLU A 31 -22.65 2.12 -3.82
CA GLU A 31 -23.92 1.78 -3.16
C GLU A 31 -24.08 2.63 -1.90
N ILE A 32 -25.13 3.43 -1.79
CA ILE A 32 -25.43 4.15 -0.55
C ILE A 32 -25.81 3.12 0.51
N VAL A 33 -24.92 2.94 1.50
CA VAL A 33 -25.13 2.02 2.62
C VAL A 33 -25.77 2.72 3.82
N GLU A 34 -25.62 4.04 3.90
CA GLU A 34 -26.22 4.86 4.94
C GLU A 34 -26.44 6.28 4.44
N GLN A 35 -27.62 6.81 4.66
CA GLN A 35 -27.95 8.20 4.40
C GLN A 35 -28.71 8.76 5.60
N THR A 36 -28.16 9.85 6.16
CA THR A 36 -28.76 10.61 7.27
C THR A 36 -28.98 12.06 6.87
N GLU A 37 -29.57 12.87 7.74
CA GLU A 37 -29.71 14.33 7.50
C GLU A 37 -28.32 15.01 7.40
N ASP A 38 -27.30 14.45 8.07
CA ASP A 38 -25.97 15.05 8.20
C ASP A 38 -24.94 14.51 7.20
N SER A 39 -25.08 13.25 6.76
CA SER A 39 -24.08 12.58 5.95
C SER A 39 -24.65 11.48 5.05
N VAL A 40 -23.90 11.17 3.99
CA VAL A 40 -24.12 10.01 3.15
C VAL A 40 -22.84 9.16 3.12
N THR A 41 -22.99 7.84 3.33
CA THR A 41 -21.91 6.85 3.26
C THR A 41 -22.15 5.92 2.09
N VAL A 42 -21.12 5.80 1.24
CA VAL A 42 -21.17 5.04 -0.02
C VAL A 42 -20.10 3.96 0.00
N ASP A 43 -20.48 2.74 -0.29
CA ASP A 43 -19.56 1.64 -0.60
C ASP A 43 -19.07 1.79 -2.04
N ILE A 44 -17.78 2.03 -2.22
CA ILE A 44 -17.13 2.20 -3.54
C ILE A 44 -16.48 0.90 -4.05
N GLY A 45 -16.76 -0.25 -3.40
CA GLY A 45 -16.25 -1.56 -3.79
C GLY A 45 -14.83 -1.91 -3.31
N GLY A 46 -14.15 -0.97 -2.68
CA GLY A 46 -12.83 -1.15 -2.04
C GLY A 46 -12.79 -0.49 -0.67
N GLY A 47 -13.93 0.01 -0.18
CA GLY A 47 -14.07 0.71 1.08
C GLY A 47 -15.26 1.64 1.10
N TYR A 48 -15.41 2.38 2.20
CA TYR A 48 -16.52 3.30 2.40
C TYR A 48 -16.02 4.74 2.32
N LEU A 49 -16.81 5.58 1.63
CA LEU A 49 -16.63 7.03 1.62
C LEU A 49 -17.82 7.69 2.28
N THR A 50 -17.57 8.53 3.28
CA THR A 50 -18.61 9.33 3.93
C THR A 50 -18.43 10.79 3.58
N ALA A 51 -19.49 11.42 3.09
CA ALA A 51 -19.54 12.86 2.82
C ALA A 51 -20.61 13.53 3.67
N PRO A 52 -20.33 14.71 4.25
CA PRO A 52 -21.36 15.48 4.91
C PRO A 52 -22.38 16.01 3.88
N MET A 53 -23.68 15.91 4.19
CA MET A 53 -24.75 16.37 3.30
C MET A 53 -24.61 17.85 2.92
N SER A 54 -24.00 18.66 3.76
CA SER A 54 -23.68 20.07 3.47
C SER A 54 -22.73 20.24 2.26
N LYS A 55 -21.97 19.23 1.91
CA LYS A 55 -21.10 19.19 0.71
C LYS A 55 -21.71 18.49 -0.48
N VAL A 56 -22.82 17.80 -0.32
CA VAL A 56 -23.53 17.11 -1.41
C VAL A 56 -24.36 18.14 -2.18
N VAL A 57 -24.26 18.11 -3.49
CA VAL A 57 -25.06 18.94 -4.40
C VAL A 57 -26.31 18.19 -4.83
N ARG A 58 -26.13 16.93 -5.19
CA ARG A 58 -27.20 16.01 -5.62
C ARG A 58 -26.74 14.58 -5.48
N ILE A 59 -27.70 13.70 -5.35
CA ILE A 59 -27.56 12.26 -5.43
C ILE A 59 -28.37 11.83 -6.66
N GLU A 60 -27.75 11.12 -7.59
CA GLU A 60 -28.43 10.52 -8.73
C GLU A 60 -28.48 9.02 -8.51
N GLU A 61 -29.68 8.48 -8.41
CA GLU A 61 -29.90 7.04 -8.39
C GLU A 61 -29.59 6.49 -9.80
N GLY A 62 -28.56 5.66 -9.91
CA GLY A 62 -28.10 5.13 -11.18
C GLY A 62 -27.62 3.69 -11.08
N ALA A 63 -27.56 2.99 -12.22
CA ALA A 63 -26.94 1.68 -12.30
C ALA A 63 -25.43 1.82 -12.14
N SER A 64 -24.89 1.53 -10.96
CA SER A 64 -23.45 1.49 -10.78
C SER A 64 -22.86 0.27 -11.48
N PRO A 65 -21.72 0.44 -12.16
CA PRO A 65 -20.96 -0.69 -12.65
C PRO A 65 -20.64 -1.73 -11.56
N LEU A 66 -20.48 -1.30 -10.30
CA LEU A 66 -20.24 -2.21 -9.19
C LEU A 66 -21.49 -3.09 -8.87
N ALA A 67 -22.69 -2.49 -8.84
CA ALA A 67 -23.92 -3.24 -8.64
C ALA A 67 -24.16 -4.23 -9.78
N GLU A 68 -23.95 -3.79 -11.01
CA GLU A 68 -24.02 -4.66 -12.20
C GLU A 68 -23.02 -5.82 -12.13
N TYR A 69 -21.79 -5.56 -11.65
CA TYR A 69 -20.80 -6.62 -11.41
C TYR A 69 -21.32 -7.65 -10.42
N ARG A 70 -21.86 -7.22 -9.27
CA ARG A 70 -22.39 -8.11 -8.23
C ARG A 70 -23.54 -8.98 -8.75
N GLU A 71 -24.46 -8.39 -9.50
CA GLU A 71 -25.57 -9.10 -10.11
C GLU A 71 -25.08 -10.16 -11.11
N ARG A 72 -24.19 -9.78 -12.02
CA ARG A 72 -23.57 -10.68 -12.99
C ARG A 72 -22.81 -11.81 -12.31
N ALA A 73 -21.97 -11.49 -11.31
CA ALA A 73 -21.20 -12.47 -10.55
C ALA A 73 -22.09 -13.50 -9.84
N ALA A 74 -23.21 -13.03 -9.24
CA ALA A 74 -24.17 -13.90 -8.57
C ALA A 74 -24.92 -14.86 -9.54
N SER A 75 -24.97 -14.51 -10.82
CA SER A 75 -25.64 -15.31 -11.86
C SER A 75 -24.71 -16.35 -12.52
N ILE A 76 -23.40 -16.31 -12.29
CA ILE A 76 -22.44 -17.23 -12.91
C ILE A 76 -22.56 -18.62 -12.30
N PRO A 77 -22.77 -19.67 -13.12
CA PRO A 77 -22.80 -21.04 -12.64
C PRO A 77 -21.44 -21.47 -12.05
N PRO A 78 -21.43 -22.34 -11.04
CA PRO A 78 -20.18 -22.90 -10.51
C PRO A 78 -19.38 -23.61 -11.61
N GLY A 79 -18.09 -23.27 -11.72
CA GLY A 79 -17.18 -23.88 -12.69
C GLY A 79 -17.19 -23.25 -14.08
N ASP A 80 -17.98 -22.23 -14.35
CA ASP A 80 -17.99 -21.51 -15.63
C ASP A 80 -16.84 -20.48 -15.71
N ALA A 81 -15.66 -20.95 -16.08
CA ALA A 81 -14.48 -20.10 -16.21
C ALA A 81 -14.63 -19.05 -17.32
N GLU A 82 -15.37 -19.34 -18.40
CA GLU A 82 -15.56 -18.39 -19.48
C GLU A 82 -16.43 -17.21 -19.03
N ALA A 83 -17.53 -17.46 -18.36
CA ALA A 83 -18.39 -16.41 -17.82
C ALA A 83 -17.63 -15.52 -16.81
N TRP A 84 -16.77 -16.10 -15.97
CA TRP A 84 -15.88 -15.33 -15.07
C TRP A 84 -14.87 -14.49 -15.84
N ARG A 85 -14.30 -14.99 -16.93
CA ARG A 85 -13.37 -14.26 -17.79
C ARG A 85 -14.03 -13.08 -18.49
N GLU A 86 -15.24 -13.29 -19.04
CA GLU A 86 -16.03 -12.22 -19.62
C GLU A 86 -16.35 -11.13 -18.59
N LEU A 87 -16.75 -11.52 -17.38
CA LEU A 87 -17.00 -10.58 -16.28
C LEU A 87 -15.75 -9.80 -15.89
N ALA A 88 -14.58 -10.46 -15.85
CA ALA A 88 -13.30 -9.81 -15.56
C ALA A 88 -12.94 -8.76 -16.61
N ARG A 89 -13.08 -9.08 -17.90
CA ARG A 89 -12.87 -8.14 -19.02
C ARG A 89 -13.83 -6.97 -18.94
N TRP A 90 -15.11 -7.24 -18.65
CA TRP A 90 -16.11 -6.21 -18.48
C TRP A 90 -15.77 -5.29 -17.29
N ALA A 91 -15.43 -5.83 -16.13
CA ALA A 91 -15.01 -5.07 -14.95
C ALA A 91 -13.78 -4.20 -15.25
N THR A 92 -12.80 -4.73 -15.97
CA THR A 92 -11.64 -3.98 -16.46
C THR A 92 -12.06 -2.79 -17.33
N SER A 93 -12.99 -2.99 -18.26
CA SER A 93 -13.52 -1.93 -19.13
C SER A 93 -14.26 -0.83 -18.36
N LYS A 94 -14.77 -1.15 -17.18
CA LYS A 94 -15.44 -0.22 -16.25
C LYS A 94 -14.52 0.37 -15.19
N THR A 95 -13.20 0.11 -15.27
CA THR A 95 -12.19 0.54 -14.28
C THR A 95 -12.41 -0.02 -12.87
N LEU A 96 -13.14 -1.13 -12.75
CA LEU A 96 -13.37 -1.87 -11.52
C LEU A 96 -12.20 -2.84 -11.27
N SER A 97 -11.02 -2.31 -10.94
CA SER A 97 -9.78 -3.10 -10.86
C SER A 97 -9.85 -4.23 -9.83
N THR A 98 -10.44 -3.98 -8.66
CA THR A 98 -10.61 -4.98 -7.60
C THR A 98 -11.51 -6.12 -8.06
N GLN A 99 -12.63 -5.81 -8.66
CA GLN A 99 -13.60 -6.78 -9.16
C GLN A 99 -13.06 -7.58 -10.36
N ALA A 100 -12.31 -6.92 -11.24
CA ALA A 100 -11.60 -7.60 -12.32
C ALA A 100 -10.60 -8.62 -11.78
N TRP A 101 -9.82 -8.23 -10.76
CA TRP A 101 -8.87 -9.12 -10.09
C TRP A 101 -9.58 -10.30 -9.41
N GLU A 102 -10.71 -10.06 -8.72
CA GLU A 102 -11.54 -11.12 -8.12
C GLU A 102 -12.04 -12.10 -9.16
N ALA A 103 -12.59 -11.60 -10.28
CA ALA A 103 -13.12 -12.43 -11.34
C ALA A 103 -12.02 -13.26 -12.02
N TYR A 104 -10.85 -12.69 -12.31
CA TYR A 104 -9.72 -13.46 -12.83
C TYR A 104 -9.20 -14.49 -11.81
N THR A 105 -9.29 -14.23 -10.52
CA THR A 105 -8.96 -15.21 -9.48
C THR A 105 -9.90 -16.42 -9.55
N GLN A 106 -11.20 -16.21 -9.83
CA GLN A 106 -12.14 -17.31 -10.05
C GLN A 106 -11.78 -18.12 -11.31
N VAL A 107 -11.36 -17.44 -12.40
CA VAL A 107 -10.89 -18.14 -13.61
C VAL A 107 -9.71 -19.07 -13.27
N VAL A 108 -8.70 -18.59 -12.59
CA VAL A 108 -7.52 -19.40 -12.23
C VAL A 108 -7.85 -20.51 -11.24
N ALA A 109 -8.84 -20.33 -10.36
CA ALA A 109 -9.32 -21.39 -9.47
C ALA A 109 -9.95 -22.56 -10.23
N ILE A 110 -10.61 -22.29 -11.39
CA ILE A 110 -11.25 -23.29 -12.25
C ILE A 110 -10.24 -23.83 -13.29
N LEU A 111 -9.48 -22.93 -13.91
CA LEU A 111 -8.48 -23.19 -14.95
C LEU A 111 -7.13 -22.62 -14.53
N PRO A 112 -6.31 -23.37 -13.78
CA PRO A 112 -5.04 -22.87 -13.23
C PRO A 112 -4.03 -22.39 -14.29
N ASP A 113 -4.11 -22.93 -15.50
CA ASP A 113 -3.21 -22.61 -16.61
C ASP A 113 -3.77 -21.56 -17.59
N ASP A 114 -4.84 -20.86 -17.22
CA ASP A 114 -5.40 -19.80 -18.06
C ASP A 114 -4.41 -18.65 -18.24
N ASP A 115 -3.99 -18.42 -19.49
CA ASP A 115 -2.92 -17.49 -19.84
C ASP A 115 -3.34 -16.02 -19.57
N GLU A 116 -4.58 -15.67 -19.91
CA GLU A 116 -5.11 -14.32 -19.73
C GLU A 116 -5.26 -13.97 -18.25
N ALA A 117 -5.90 -14.84 -17.50
CA ALA A 117 -6.16 -14.61 -16.09
C ALA A 117 -4.87 -14.56 -15.27
N ASN A 118 -3.94 -15.47 -15.53
CA ASN A 118 -2.64 -15.44 -14.83
C ASN A 118 -1.86 -14.15 -15.11
N ARG A 119 -1.84 -13.68 -16.37
CA ARG A 119 -1.19 -12.40 -16.70
C ARG A 119 -1.90 -11.20 -16.06
N ALA A 120 -3.23 -11.20 -16.07
CA ALA A 120 -4.01 -10.15 -15.43
C ALA A 120 -3.77 -10.08 -13.91
N LEU A 121 -3.49 -11.22 -13.28
CA LEU A 121 -3.11 -11.34 -11.87
C LEU A 121 -1.62 -11.06 -11.61
N GLY A 122 -0.85 -10.61 -12.61
CA GLY A 122 0.57 -10.31 -12.46
C GLY A 122 1.47 -11.53 -12.29
N ARG A 123 0.99 -12.72 -12.69
CA ARG A 123 1.79 -13.94 -12.66
C ARG A 123 2.66 -14.05 -13.91
N VAL A 124 3.76 -14.76 -13.79
CA VAL A 124 4.72 -15.01 -14.87
C VAL A 124 4.89 -16.52 -15.11
N LEU A 125 5.09 -16.88 -16.36
CA LEU A 125 5.31 -18.27 -16.72
C LEU A 125 6.79 -18.63 -16.51
N LEU A 126 7.06 -19.55 -15.57
CA LEU A 126 8.40 -20.02 -15.25
C LEU A 126 8.44 -21.55 -15.40
N ASN A 127 9.26 -22.04 -16.35
CA ASN A 127 9.40 -23.48 -16.61
C ASN A 127 8.06 -24.20 -16.84
N GLY A 128 7.11 -23.56 -17.53
CA GLY A 128 5.79 -24.12 -17.82
C GLY A 128 4.79 -24.05 -16.66
N ARG A 129 5.09 -23.33 -15.60
CA ARG A 129 4.17 -23.11 -14.45
C ARG A 129 3.98 -21.62 -14.20
N TRP A 130 2.77 -21.23 -13.90
CA TRP A 130 2.44 -19.88 -13.46
C TRP A 130 2.84 -19.68 -12.01
N VAL A 131 3.67 -18.69 -11.77
CA VAL A 131 4.19 -18.33 -10.45
C VAL A 131 4.02 -16.83 -10.23
N THR A 132 4.09 -16.39 -8.99
CA THR A 132 4.16 -14.96 -8.71
C THR A 132 5.49 -14.37 -9.21
N GLU A 133 5.53 -13.07 -9.40
CA GLU A 133 6.78 -12.39 -9.77
C GLU A 133 7.87 -12.62 -8.72
N GLU A 134 7.49 -12.56 -7.45
CA GLU A 134 8.36 -12.85 -6.31
C GLU A 134 8.93 -14.27 -6.34
N GLU A 135 8.08 -15.29 -6.56
CA GLU A 135 8.54 -16.69 -6.72
C GLU A 135 9.49 -16.83 -7.90
N SER A 136 9.22 -16.10 -8.99
CA SER A 136 10.10 -16.07 -10.16
C SER A 136 11.48 -15.49 -9.85
N TYR A 137 11.56 -14.39 -9.09
CA TYR A 137 12.85 -13.84 -8.65
C TYR A 137 13.59 -14.79 -7.74
N ARG A 138 12.93 -15.38 -6.74
CA ARG A 138 13.54 -16.37 -5.84
C ARG A 138 14.05 -17.58 -6.59
N ALA A 139 13.27 -18.12 -7.54
CA ALA A 139 13.67 -19.27 -8.34
C ALA A 139 14.89 -18.99 -9.24
N ARG A 140 15.09 -17.73 -9.64
CA ARG A 140 16.28 -17.27 -10.37
C ARG A 140 17.47 -16.94 -9.48
N GLY A 141 17.32 -17.11 -8.14
CA GLY A 141 18.39 -16.88 -7.19
C GLY A 141 18.54 -15.44 -6.71
N TYR A 142 17.57 -14.58 -6.99
CA TYR A 142 17.52 -13.23 -6.42
C TYR A 142 17.09 -13.28 -4.96
N VAL A 143 17.53 -12.30 -4.21
CA VAL A 143 17.17 -12.06 -2.82
C VAL A 143 16.53 -10.69 -2.68
N GLU A 144 15.54 -10.59 -1.83
CA GLU A 144 14.94 -9.31 -1.50
C GLU A 144 15.80 -8.59 -0.45
N PHE A 145 16.11 -7.33 -0.72
CA PHE A 145 16.84 -6.47 0.18
C PHE A 145 16.32 -5.03 0.04
N GLU A 146 15.80 -4.47 1.14
CA GLU A 146 15.23 -3.11 1.18
C GLU A 146 14.16 -2.87 0.10
N ASN A 147 13.21 -3.81 -0.04
CA ASN A 147 12.13 -3.80 -1.03
C ASN A 147 12.61 -3.84 -2.50
N GLN A 148 13.83 -4.28 -2.75
CA GLN A 148 14.39 -4.46 -4.10
C GLN A 148 14.91 -5.88 -4.29
N TRP A 149 14.63 -6.43 -5.46
CA TRP A 149 15.17 -7.73 -5.86
C TRP A 149 16.55 -7.54 -6.47
N MET A 150 17.55 -8.22 -5.90
CA MET A 150 18.93 -8.15 -6.36
C MET A 150 19.63 -9.51 -6.26
N THR A 151 20.77 -9.63 -6.88
CA THR A 151 21.60 -10.82 -6.71
C THR A 151 22.24 -10.85 -5.32
N PRO A 152 22.57 -12.04 -4.79
CA PRO A 152 23.33 -12.16 -3.54
C PRO A 152 24.68 -11.41 -3.56
N ALA A 153 25.29 -11.30 -4.76
CA ALA A 153 26.55 -10.58 -4.94
C ALA A 153 26.38 -9.07 -4.78
N GLU A 154 25.34 -8.50 -5.38
CA GLU A 154 25.00 -7.07 -5.24
C GLU A 154 24.69 -6.73 -3.77
N ARG A 155 23.85 -7.53 -3.12
CA ARG A 155 23.57 -7.35 -1.68
C ARG A 155 24.84 -7.35 -0.85
N LYS A 156 25.75 -8.31 -1.12
CA LYS A 156 27.03 -8.38 -0.40
C LYS A 156 27.88 -7.14 -0.64
N ALA A 157 27.92 -6.62 -1.86
CA ALA A 157 28.67 -5.41 -2.20
C ALA A 157 28.11 -4.18 -1.45
N ILE A 158 26.79 -4.00 -1.44
CA ILE A 158 26.12 -2.91 -0.72
C ILE A 158 26.43 -2.98 0.78
N LEU A 159 26.35 -4.16 1.38
CA LEU A 159 26.64 -4.34 2.80
C LEU A 159 28.12 -4.08 3.12
N ALA A 160 29.04 -4.49 2.24
CA ALA A 160 30.47 -4.23 2.42
C ALA A 160 30.80 -2.73 2.31
N GLU A 161 30.18 -2.02 1.39
CA GLU A 161 30.32 -0.58 1.24
C GLU A 161 29.83 0.17 2.50
N ARG A 162 28.64 -0.19 3.01
CA ARG A 162 28.11 0.39 4.26
C ARG A 162 29.03 0.15 5.45
N GLN A 163 29.55 -1.07 5.59
CA GLN A 163 30.49 -1.41 6.64
C GLN A 163 31.79 -0.61 6.53
N ALA A 164 32.30 -0.42 5.32
CA ALA A 164 33.49 0.40 5.09
C ALA A 164 33.25 1.87 5.45
N GLN A 165 32.08 2.40 5.08
CA GLN A 165 31.68 3.76 5.43
C GLN A 165 31.56 3.94 6.95
N GLU A 166 30.85 3.02 7.63
CA GLU A 166 30.74 3.06 9.09
C GLU A 166 32.10 2.99 9.80
N GLN A 167 33.04 2.19 9.28
CA GLN A 167 34.39 2.10 9.82
C GLN A 167 35.15 3.41 9.59
N ALA A 168 35.03 4.01 8.42
CA ALA A 168 35.66 5.31 8.13
C ALA A 168 35.10 6.41 9.04
N ASP A 169 33.79 6.46 9.24
CA ASP A 169 33.14 7.44 10.12
C ASP A 169 33.59 7.27 11.59
N ARG A 170 33.68 6.02 12.06
CA ARG A 170 34.21 5.73 13.42
C ARG A 170 35.67 6.20 13.58
N GLN A 171 36.52 5.91 12.58
CA GLN A 171 37.93 6.36 12.62
C GLN A 171 38.04 7.88 12.60
N ALA A 172 37.21 8.55 11.80
CA ALA A 172 37.17 10.01 11.76
C ALA A 172 36.75 10.60 13.11
N ASN A 173 35.69 10.10 13.71
CA ASN A 173 35.20 10.51 15.02
C ASN A 173 36.25 10.27 16.13
N GLU A 174 36.93 9.11 16.12
CA GLU A 174 37.99 8.82 17.08
C GLU A 174 39.21 9.73 16.89
N ALA A 175 39.52 10.10 15.65
CA ALA A 175 40.60 11.06 15.37
C ALA A 175 40.25 12.46 15.86
N GLU A 176 39.00 12.89 15.66
CA GLU A 176 38.51 14.17 16.17
C GLU A 176 38.55 14.25 17.70
N ILE A 177 38.04 13.19 18.38
CA ILE A 177 38.08 13.10 19.84
C ILE A 177 39.53 13.19 20.36
N ARG A 178 40.47 12.48 19.71
CA ARG A 178 41.90 12.54 20.08
C ARG A 178 42.50 13.92 19.87
N ALA A 179 42.10 14.62 18.81
CA ALA A 179 42.57 15.98 18.55
C ALA A 179 42.07 16.97 19.62
N ILE A 180 40.78 16.89 19.96
CA ILE A 180 40.19 17.71 21.05
C ILE A 180 40.88 17.43 22.39
N GLN A 181 41.10 16.16 22.73
CA GLN A 181 41.78 15.80 23.98
C GLN A 181 43.20 16.36 24.03
N ALA A 182 43.95 16.27 22.93
CA ALA A 182 45.28 16.82 22.83
C ALA A 182 45.30 18.35 23.00
N GLU A 183 44.31 19.06 22.51
CA GLU A 183 44.14 20.49 22.67
C GLU A 183 43.87 20.86 24.13
N ILE A 184 42.98 20.13 24.81
CA ILE A 184 42.67 20.28 26.24
C ILE A 184 43.94 20.06 27.10
N ASP A 185 44.66 18.97 26.83
CA ASP A 185 45.88 18.63 27.57
C ASP A 185 46.95 19.71 27.38
N ALA A 186 47.09 20.25 26.16
CA ALA A 186 48.03 21.35 25.88
C ALA A 186 47.60 22.67 26.56
N GLU A 187 46.34 22.96 26.70
CA GLU A 187 45.83 24.12 27.41
C GLU A 187 46.07 24.01 28.91
N GLN A 188 45.77 22.85 29.50
CA GLN A 188 46.06 22.57 30.93
C GLN A 188 47.55 22.70 31.26
N GLN A 189 48.45 22.22 30.37
CA GLN A 189 49.89 22.37 30.54
C GLN A 189 50.31 23.83 30.52
N ARG A 190 49.79 24.65 29.61
CA ARG A 190 50.07 26.09 29.54
C ARG A 190 49.62 26.83 30.79
N GLU A 191 48.42 26.49 31.31
CA GLU A 191 47.92 27.05 32.55
C GLU A 191 48.80 26.67 33.77
N ALA A 192 49.18 25.39 33.87
CA ALA A 192 50.04 24.91 34.92
C ALA A 192 51.45 25.61 34.90
N GLU A 193 52.03 25.76 33.70
CA GLU A 193 53.26 26.49 33.52
C GLU A 193 53.14 28.00 33.90
N ALA A 194 52.01 28.63 33.55
CA ALA A 194 51.74 30.01 33.89
C ALA A 194 51.66 30.21 35.42
N LEU A 195 50.91 29.31 36.09
CA LEU A 195 50.82 29.31 37.56
C LEU A 195 52.18 29.09 38.25
N GLN A 196 53.03 28.20 37.74
CA GLN A 196 54.39 27.99 38.25
C GLN A 196 55.26 29.21 38.07
N ARG A 197 55.18 29.90 36.95
CA ARG A 197 55.91 31.14 36.71
C ARG A 197 55.44 32.24 37.64
N GLU A 198 54.21 32.34 37.95
CA GLU A 198 53.65 33.31 38.89
C GLU A 198 54.12 33.04 40.34
N ALA A 199 54.02 31.77 40.78
CA ALA A 199 54.49 31.33 42.08
C ALA A 199 56.00 31.65 42.30
N THR A 200 56.87 31.39 41.33
CA THR A 200 58.30 31.69 41.41
C THR A 200 58.63 33.18 41.37
N ARG A 201 57.65 34.02 40.95
CA ARG A 201 57.82 35.48 40.96
C ARG A 201 57.55 36.13 42.35
N PHE A 202 56.68 35.44 43.16
CA PHE A 202 56.38 35.89 44.52
C PHE A 202 57.44 35.46 45.58
N ASP A 203 58.26 34.44 45.27
CA ASP A 203 59.31 33.93 46.14
C ASP A 203 60.65 34.68 46.03
N ARG A 204 60.72 35.77 45.27
CA ARG A 204 61.88 36.69 45.17
C ARG A 204 61.53 38.05 45.72
#